data_fb26eb24d1528c29708d47d7c4a445a0
#
_entry.id   fb26eb24d1528c29708d47d7c4a445a0
#
_cell.length_a   1.000
_cell.length_b   1.000
_cell.length_c   1.000
_cell.angle_alpha   90.00
_cell.angle_beta   90.00
_cell.angle_gamma   90.00
#
_symmetry.space_group_name_H-M   'P 1'
#
loop_
_entity.id
_entity.type
_entity.pdbx_description
1 polymer ?
#
loop_
_entity_poly.entity_id
_entity_poly.type
_entity_poly.pdbx_seq_one_letter_code
_entity_poly.pdbx_strand_id
1 'polypeptide(L)'
;MGHGPGRGMMPGEKAKNFTGTIQKLFAYLGSYRIVLGVVILFAIGSTVFNIIGPKVLSKVTTELFNGLVAKVSGTGGIDFEKIGRILLLLLGIYCISAVFNFIQGWLMTGVTQKLCYRMRKEISEKINRMPMKYFESRTVGEVLSRITNDVDTLGQSLNQSVTQLITSIATMIGVLIMMLSISPLMTLIALVILPISGGLIGFVVKHSQKYFVEQQSCLGEINGQVEETYSGHMVIRAFNREEAVEETFSRTNDRLYESAWKSQFISGLMQPIMTFVGNLGYVAVAVLGSVLAVNGTIEVGDIQAFIQYVKNFTQPITQIAQVSNMLQSAAAAAERVFEFLDEEEEEQTVEHPVSMDHLTGAVSFEHVRFGYTPDKIVIQDFSCEVKPGQMVAIVGPTGAGKTTMVKLLMRFYDVNSGRICLDGHDIRNFNRGQLREMFGMVLQDTWLFQGTIMENIRYGRLDATDEEVIAAAKAAHADHFIRTLPGGYQMELNEDATNVSQGQKQLLTIARAILADNPILILDEATSSVDTRTEIQIQKAMNNLMKGRTSFVIAHRLSTIRDADVILVMKNGDIAEQGTHEELLAKGGFYAQLYNSQFEKTA
;
A
#
# COMPACT_ATOMS: atom_id res chain seq x y z
N MET A 1 -5.53 -19.77 -4.92
CA MET A 1 -5.11 -18.36 -5.00
C MET A 1 -4.21 -18.09 -3.81
N GLY A 2 -2.90 -17.97 -4.04
CA GLY A 2 -1.94 -17.74 -2.97
C GLY A 2 -2.00 -16.26 -2.57
N HIS A 3 -2.48 -15.97 -1.38
CA HIS A 3 -2.19 -14.71 -0.73
C HIS A 3 -0.68 -14.71 -0.44
N GLY A 4 0.08 -14.03 -1.30
CA GLY A 4 1.47 -13.72 -0.97
C GLY A 4 1.48 -12.85 0.30
N PRO A 5 2.43 -13.09 1.23
CA PRO A 5 2.52 -12.32 2.45
C PRO A 5 2.65 -10.86 2.10
N GLY A 6 1.79 -10.02 2.65
CA GLY A 6 2.06 -8.61 2.70
C GLY A 6 3.48 -8.45 3.27
N ARG A 7 4.42 -7.98 2.45
CA ARG A 7 5.75 -7.57 2.92
C ARG A 7 5.52 -6.52 4.00
N GLY A 8 5.35 -7.00 5.25
CA GLY A 8 5.40 -6.17 6.43
C GLY A 8 6.68 -5.36 6.32
N MET A 9 6.62 -4.07 6.61
CA MET A 9 7.73 -3.14 6.61
C MET A 9 9.04 -3.84 6.96
N MET A 10 9.89 -4.14 5.97
CA MET A 10 11.28 -4.46 6.23
C MET A 10 11.93 -3.14 6.68
N PRO A 11 12.43 -3.04 7.92
CA PRO A 11 13.23 -1.89 8.31
C PRO A 11 14.47 -1.92 7.44
N GLY A 12 14.56 -1.06 6.43
CA GLY A 12 15.77 -0.90 5.64
C GLY A 12 15.65 -0.81 4.13
N GLU A 13 14.47 -0.80 3.52
CA GLU A 13 14.38 -0.44 2.11
C GLU A 13 14.82 1.03 1.94
N LYS A 14 15.99 1.20 1.34
CA LYS A 14 16.51 2.52 0.99
C LYS A 14 15.91 2.94 -0.35
N ALA A 15 15.51 4.20 -0.46
CA ALA A 15 15.08 4.77 -1.73
C ALA A 15 16.19 4.61 -2.78
N LYS A 16 15.85 4.16 -3.98
CA LYS A 16 16.79 4.03 -5.10
C LYS A 16 17.28 5.40 -5.57
N ASN A 17 16.38 6.39 -5.60
CA ASN A 17 16.66 7.77 -5.97
C ASN A 17 16.21 8.74 -4.87
N PHE A 18 16.94 8.74 -3.74
CA PHE A 18 16.63 9.57 -2.58
C PHE A 18 16.47 11.07 -2.94
N THR A 19 17.45 11.63 -3.68
CA THR A 19 17.44 13.07 -4.00
C THR A 19 16.27 13.46 -4.90
N GLY A 20 15.99 12.68 -5.94
CA GLY A 20 14.86 12.95 -6.84
C GLY A 20 13.51 12.83 -6.14
N THR A 21 13.37 11.82 -5.28
CA THR A 21 12.13 11.61 -4.50
C THR A 21 11.88 12.74 -3.51
N ILE A 22 12.92 13.19 -2.81
CA ILE A 22 12.83 14.33 -1.88
C ILE A 22 12.48 15.62 -2.62
N GLN A 23 13.05 15.86 -3.81
CA GLN A 23 12.68 17.03 -4.63
C GLN A 23 11.21 17.01 -5.05
N LYS A 24 10.70 15.86 -5.51
CA LYS A 24 9.26 15.69 -5.82
C LYS A 24 8.39 15.93 -4.58
N LEU A 25 8.79 15.41 -3.43
CA LEU A 25 8.07 15.61 -2.18
C LEU A 25 8.02 17.09 -1.77
N PHE A 26 9.13 17.82 -1.91
CA PHE A 26 9.14 19.26 -1.68
C PHE A 26 8.25 20.03 -2.68
N ALA A 27 8.18 19.59 -3.94
CA ALA A 27 7.26 20.17 -4.92
C ALA A 27 5.79 19.97 -4.51
N TYR A 28 5.43 18.80 -4.00
CA TYR A 28 4.09 18.51 -3.43
C TYR A 28 3.78 19.37 -2.20
N LEU A 29 4.77 19.59 -1.34
CA LEU A 29 4.67 20.48 -0.17
C LEU A 29 4.66 21.96 -0.55
N GLY A 30 4.97 22.31 -1.79
CA GLY A 30 5.05 23.69 -2.27
C GLY A 30 3.78 24.52 -2.03
N SER A 31 2.60 23.90 -2.05
CA SER A 31 1.32 24.54 -1.70
C SER A 31 1.24 24.97 -0.23
N TYR A 32 2.07 24.40 0.65
CA TYR A 32 2.07 24.67 2.10
C TYR A 32 3.31 25.44 2.57
N ARG A 33 4.13 25.98 1.65
CA ARG A 33 5.40 26.66 1.95
C ARG A 33 5.31 27.77 3.00
N ILE A 34 4.20 28.53 3.00
CA ILE A 34 3.98 29.61 3.97
C ILE A 34 3.76 29.00 5.37
N VAL A 35 2.90 27.98 5.47
CA VAL A 35 2.62 27.31 6.74
C VAL A 35 3.88 26.63 7.29
N LEU A 36 4.67 26.00 6.42
CA LEU A 36 5.97 25.41 6.80
C LEU A 36 6.95 26.49 7.30
N GLY A 37 6.98 27.67 6.68
CA GLY A 37 7.77 28.81 7.15
C GLY A 37 7.37 29.24 8.56
N VAL A 38 6.06 29.29 8.84
CA VAL A 38 5.52 29.58 10.18
C VAL A 38 5.90 28.47 11.17
N VAL A 39 5.79 27.21 10.80
CA VAL A 39 6.25 26.05 11.62
C VAL A 39 7.71 26.19 12.00
N ILE A 40 8.59 26.52 11.05
CA ILE A 40 10.02 26.74 11.29
C ILE A 40 10.24 27.89 12.27
N LEU A 41 9.52 29.00 12.10
CA LEU A 41 9.61 30.16 12.99
C LEU A 41 9.25 29.79 14.44
N PHE A 42 8.13 29.09 14.64
CA PHE A 42 7.70 28.65 15.96
C PHE A 42 8.62 27.60 16.56
N ALA A 43 9.18 26.70 15.74
CA ALA A 43 10.17 25.70 16.17
C ALA A 43 11.44 26.37 16.71
N ILE A 44 11.99 27.31 15.97
CA ILE A 44 13.18 28.07 16.38
C ILE A 44 12.85 28.90 17.62
N GLY A 45 11.70 29.59 17.64
CA GLY A 45 11.28 30.40 18.79
C GLY A 45 11.15 29.58 20.07
N SER A 46 10.45 28.42 20.01
CA SER A 46 10.34 27.50 21.15
C SER A 46 11.73 27.03 21.63
N THR A 47 12.62 26.68 20.68
CA THR A 47 13.99 26.22 20.98
C THR A 47 14.80 27.32 21.66
N VAL A 48 14.73 28.56 21.18
CA VAL A 48 15.44 29.71 21.80
C VAL A 48 15.00 29.91 23.26
N PHE A 49 13.70 29.89 23.53
CA PHE A 49 13.20 30.00 24.90
C PHE A 49 13.69 28.84 25.80
N ASN A 50 13.71 27.60 25.28
CA ASN A 50 14.25 26.45 26.02
C ASN A 50 15.75 26.56 26.31
N ILE A 51 16.54 27.12 25.38
CA ILE A 51 17.99 27.31 25.54
C ILE A 51 18.32 28.42 26.56
N ILE A 52 17.49 29.44 26.66
CA ILE A 52 17.68 30.53 27.64
C ILE A 52 17.38 30.05 29.07
N GLY A 53 16.50 29.07 29.24
CA GLY A 53 16.05 28.56 30.53
C GLY A 53 17.17 28.23 31.51
N PRO A 54 18.17 27.41 31.18
CA PRO A 54 19.30 27.07 32.05
C PRO A 54 20.12 28.29 32.50
N LYS A 55 20.30 29.32 31.64
CA LYS A 55 21.02 30.55 32.00
C LYS A 55 20.20 31.43 32.97
N VAL A 56 18.87 31.45 32.83
CA VAL A 56 18.01 32.14 33.80
C VAL A 56 18.00 31.42 35.14
N LEU A 57 17.95 30.06 35.12
CA LEU A 57 17.99 29.25 36.32
C LEU A 57 19.36 29.39 37.05
N SER A 58 20.46 29.56 36.31
CA SER A 58 21.79 29.75 36.90
C SER A 58 21.85 31.00 37.82
N LYS A 59 21.10 32.06 37.47
CA LYS A 59 21.00 33.27 38.31
C LYS A 59 20.34 32.97 39.65
N VAL A 60 19.36 32.08 39.70
CA VAL A 60 18.72 31.65 40.97
C VAL A 60 19.75 30.97 41.85
N THR A 61 20.57 30.05 41.27
CA THR A 61 21.61 29.34 42.01
C THR A 61 22.70 30.30 42.52
N THR A 62 23.11 31.27 41.71
CA THR A 62 24.08 32.29 42.11
C THR A 62 23.52 33.18 43.26
N GLU A 63 22.29 33.67 43.16
CA GLU A 63 21.65 34.50 44.21
C GLU A 63 21.49 33.70 45.53
N LEU A 64 21.15 32.42 45.43
CA LEU A 64 21.00 31.56 46.59
C LEU A 64 22.39 31.32 47.27
N PHE A 65 23.44 31.10 46.48
CA PHE A 65 24.80 30.95 46.98
C PHE A 65 25.29 32.24 47.64
N ASN A 66 25.17 33.37 46.97
CA ASN A 66 25.58 34.69 47.50
C ASN A 66 24.82 35.05 48.78
N GLY A 67 23.51 34.80 48.83
CA GLY A 67 22.72 35.00 50.04
C GLY A 67 23.10 34.10 51.19
N LEU A 68 23.50 32.85 50.91
CA LEU A 68 24.03 31.91 51.90
C LEU A 68 25.37 32.42 52.47
N VAL A 69 26.30 32.84 51.61
CA VAL A 69 27.60 33.43 52.02
C VAL A 69 27.38 34.66 52.86
N ALA A 70 26.51 35.61 52.45
CA ALA A 70 26.17 36.80 53.19
C ALA A 70 25.57 36.47 54.57
N LYS A 71 24.73 35.43 54.67
CA LYS A 71 24.16 34.97 55.95
C LYS A 71 25.23 34.40 56.87
N VAL A 72 26.17 33.61 56.36
CA VAL A 72 27.26 33.04 57.15
C VAL A 72 28.24 34.13 57.59
N SER A 73 28.50 35.14 56.73
CA SER A 73 29.38 36.26 57.04
C SER A 73 28.72 37.34 57.93
N GLY A 74 27.44 37.20 58.25
CA GLY A 74 26.72 38.19 59.07
C GLY A 74 26.41 39.51 58.36
N THR A 75 26.57 39.58 57.04
CA THR A 75 26.43 40.80 56.23
C THR A 75 25.07 40.93 55.55
N GLY A 76 24.20 39.88 55.63
CA GLY A 76 22.89 39.89 55.00
C GLY A 76 22.19 38.52 55.05
N GLY A 77 21.24 38.28 54.17
CA GLY A 77 20.49 37.04 54.06
C GLY A 77 20.11 36.68 52.61
N ILE A 78 19.35 35.62 52.44
CA ILE A 78 18.86 35.17 51.11
C ILE A 78 17.67 36.07 50.70
N ASP A 79 17.76 36.67 49.53
CA ASP A 79 16.67 37.47 48.94
C ASP A 79 15.68 36.55 48.20
N PHE A 80 14.68 36.03 48.94
CA PHE A 80 13.63 35.15 48.37
C PHE A 80 12.71 35.91 47.39
N GLU A 81 12.56 37.25 47.53
CA GLU A 81 11.74 38.01 46.62
C GLU A 81 12.38 38.11 45.23
N LYS A 82 13.70 38.36 45.16
CA LYS A 82 14.46 38.36 43.90
C LYS A 82 14.47 37.00 43.25
N ILE A 83 14.66 35.93 44.02
CA ILE A 83 14.59 34.54 43.54
C ILE A 83 13.21 34.27 43.00
N GLY A 84 12.14 34.64 43.70
CA GLY A 84 10.74 34.46 43.25
C GLY A 84 10.47 35.14 41.92
N ARG A 85 10.94 36.40 41.73
CA ARG A 85 10.81 37.11 40.44
C ARG A 85 11.53 36.38 39.30
N ILE A 86 12.72 35.84 39.50
CA ILE A 86 13.47 35.11 38.49
C ILE A 86 12.74 33.78 38.12
N LEU A 87 12.20 33.06 39.12
CA LEU A 87 11.44 31.85 38.90
C LEU A 87 10.13 32.10 38.15
N LEU A 88 9.42 33.19 38.44
CA LEU A 88 8.24 33.60 37.70
C LEU A 88 8.56 33.94 36.24
N LEU A 89 9.68 34.64 36.00
CA LEU A 89 10.15 34.92 34.65
C LEU A 89 10.50 33.61 33.91
N LEU A 90 11.16 32.69 34.58
CA LEU A 90 11.49 31.36 34.01
C LEU A 90 10.22 30.56 33.66
N LEU A 91 9.22 30.59 34.54
CA LEU A 91 7.91 29.98 34.28
C LEU A 91 7.24 30.60 33.03
N GLY A 92 7.28 31.91 32.90
CA GLY A 92 6.78 32.63 31.73
C GLY A 92 7.49 32.19 30.43
N ILE A 93 8.83 32.08 30.46
CA ILE A 93 9.63 31.59 29.33
C ILE A 93 9.20 30.19 28.91
N TYR A 94 9.03 29.26 29.86
CA TYR A 94 8.60 27.91 29.57
C TYR A 94 7.16 27.84 29.08
N CYS A 95 6.26 28.64 29.62
CA CYS A 95 4.88 28.75 29.11
C CYS A 95 4.84 29.23 27.65
N ILE A 96 5.61 30.26 27.30
CA ILE A 96 5.71 30.74 25.91
C ILE A 96 6.28 29.66 25.01
N SER A 97 7.37 28.97 25.44
CA SER A 97 7.95 27.86 24.70
C SER A 97 6.93 26.74 24.45
N ALA A 98 6.16 26.36 25.48
CA ALA A 98 5.11 25.35 25.37
C ALA A 98 4.02 25.73 24.36
N VAL A 99 3.57 26.99 24.37
CA VAL A 99 2.59 27.52 23.40
C VAL A 99 3.14 27.46 21.97
N PHE A 100 4.41 27.88 21.79
CA PHE A 100 5.06 27.81 20.47
C PHE A 100 5.18 26.38 19.96
N ASN A 101 5.56 25.46 20.82
CA ASN A 101 5.66 24.04 20.47
C ASN A 101 4.29 23.43 20.13
N PHE A 102 3.24 23.81 20.88
CA PHE A 102 1.87 23.39 20.60
C PHE A 102 1.38 23.90 19.23
N ILE A 103 1.57 25.19 18.94
CA ILE A 103 1.17 25.80 17.65
C ILE A 103 1.91 25.13 16.49
N GLN A 104 3.23 24.94 16.63
CA GLN A 104 4.06 24.25 15.66
C GLN A 104 3.56 22.83 15.37
N GLY A 105 3.31 22.02 16.42
CA GLY A 105 2.80 20.66 16.28
C GLY A 105 1.43 20.60 15.61
N TRP A 106 0.52 21.49 16.00
CA TRP A 106 -0.82 21.60 15.42
C TRP A 106 -0.78 21.94 13.93
N LEU A 107 0.04 22.94 13.54
CA LEU A 107 0.19 23.34 12.14
C LEU A 107 0.84 22.23 11.32
N MET A 108 1.91 21.60 11.82
CA MET A 108 2.61 20.54 11.10
C MET A 108 1.72 19.29 10.89
N THR A 109 0.97 18.89 11.91
CA THR A 109 -0.03 17.82 11.81
C THR A 109 -1.09 18.17 10.76
N GLY A 110 -1.57 19.41 10.74
CA GLY A 110 -2.54 19.86 9.74
C GLY A 110 -2.01 19.77 8.30
N VAL A 111 -0.76 20.18 8.06
CA VAL A 111 -0.11 20.07 6.75
C VAL A 111 0.03 18.61 6.34
N THR A 112 0.53 17.77 7.24
CA THR A 112 0.79 16.36 6.97
C THR A 112 -0.51 15.60 6.65
N GLN A 113 -1.57 15.80 7.43
CA GLN A 113 -2.85 15.12 7.18
C GLN A 113 -3.49 15.55 5.86
N LYS A 114 -3.39 16.84 5.49
CA LYS A 114 -3.86 17.30 4.17
C LYS A 114 -3.06 16.71 3.02
N LEU A 115 -1.75 16.54 3.19
CA LEU A 115 -0.89 15.87 2.21
C LEU A 115 -1.31 14.40 2.04
N CYS A 116 -1.46 13.64 3.13
CA CYS A 116 -1.87 12.25 3.10
C CYS A 116 -3.27 12.09 2.46
N TYR A 117 -4.21 12.96 2.82
CA TYR A 117 -5.55 12.97 2.21
C TYR A 117 -5.47 13.18 0.70
N ARG A 118 -4.68 14.16 0.24
CA ARG A 118 -4.49 14.44 -1.19
C ARG A 118 -3.88 13.25 -1.92
N MET A 119 -2.82 12.66 -1.38
CA MET A 119 -2.16 11.49 -1.98
C MET A 119 -3.11 10.29 -2.09
N ARG A 120 -3.85 9.97 -1.03
CA ARG A 120 -4.84 8.90 -1.08
C ARG A 120 -5.93 9.15 -2.12
N LYS A 121 -6.39 10.39 -2.24
CA LYS A 121 -7.37 10.78 -3.25
C LYS A 121 -6.81 10.56 -4.67
N GLU A 122 -5.61 11.09 -4.96
CA GLU A 122 -4.95 10.94 -6.25
C GLU A 122 -4.69 9.47 -6.61
N ILE A 123 -4.25 8.64 -5.64
CA ILE A 123 -4.07 7.20 -5.83
C ILE A 123 -5.41 6.52 -6.14
N SER A 124 -6.46 6.82 -5.36
CA SER A 124 -7.79 6.23 -5.55
C SER A 124 -8.41 6.59 -6.91
N GLU A 125 -8.27 7.84 -7.33
CA GLU A 125 -8.73 8.28 -8.66
C GLU A 125 -7.93 7.60 -9.78
N LYS A 126 -6.61 7.44 -9.59
CA LYS A 126 -5.74 6.83 -10.57
C LYS A 126 -5.97 5.33 -10.73
N ILE A 127 -6.27 4.60 -9.65
CA ILE A 127 -6.59 3.16 -9.71
C ILE A 127 -7.65 2.88 -10.77
N ASN A 128 -8.69 3.71 -10.85
CA ASN A 128 -9.78 3.52 -11.81
C ASN A 128 -9.39 3.85 -13.26
N ARG A 129 -8.23 4.46 -13.49
CA ARG A 129 -7.72 4.83 -14.83
C ARG A 129 -6.52 4.01 -15.28
N MET A 130 -6.05 3.10 -14.41
CA MET A 130 -4.89 2.26 -14.71
C MET A 130 -5.24 1.13 -15.69
N PRO A 131 -4.33 0.79 -16.63
CA PRO A 131 -4.52 -0.32 -17.54
C PRO A 131 -4.53 -1.66 -16.80
N MET A 132 -5.31 -2.63 -17.31
CA MET A 132 -5.41 -3.97 -16.72
C MET A 132 -4.05 -4.67 -16.58
N LYS A 133 -3.12 -4.42 -17.50
CA LYS A 133 -1.73 -4.91 -17.48
C LYS A 133 -1.02 -4.63 -16.16
N TYR A 134 -1.29 -3.46 -15.55
CA TYR A 134 -0.68 -3.07 -14.28
C TYR A 134 -1.10 -4.02 -13.15
N PHE A 135 -2.41 -4.32 -13.06
CA PHE A 135 -2.96 -5.17 -12.01
C PHE A 135 -2.61 -6.66 -12.20
N GLU A 136 -2.50 -7.12 -13.44
CA GLU A 136 -2.10 -8.51 -13.72
C GLU A 136 -0.63 -8.79 -13.43
N SER A 137 0.23 -7.75 -13.47
CA SER A 137 1.66 -7.88 -13.17
C SER A 137 2.01 -7.75 -11.69
N ARG A 138 1.06 -7.34 -10.84
CA ARG A 138 1.28 -7.03 -9.41
C ARG A 138 0.21 -7.67 -8.52
N THR A 139 0.54 -7.86 -7.25
CA THR A 139 -0.44 -8.38 -6.30
C THR A 139 -1.36 -7.27 -5.78
N VAL A 140 -2.60 -7.61 -5.46
CA VAL A 140 -3.57 -6.68 -4.86
C VAL A 140 -3.01 -6.07 -3.56
N GLY A 141 -2.33 -6.88 -2.74
CA GLY A 141 -1.71 -6.42 -1.50
C GLY A 141 -0.62 -5.37 -1.71
N GLU A 142 0.15 -5.45 -2.80
CA GLU A 142 1.16 -4.43 -3.15
C GLU A 142 0.49 -3.08 -3.46
N VAL A 143 -0.59 -3.08 -4.22
CA VAL A 143 -1.32 -1.84 -4.57
C VAL A 143 -1.99 -1.23 -3.33
N LEU A 144 -2.66 -2.07 -2.51
CA LEU A 144 -3.29 -1.61 -1.27
C LEU A 144 -2.27 -1.03 -0.29
N SER A 145 -1.09 -1.65 -0.16
CA SER A 145 -0.02 -1.16 0.72
C SER A 145 0.43 0.26 0.38
N ARG A 146 0.37 0.67 -0.89
CA ARG A 146 0.71 2.04 -1.31
C ARG A 146 -0.29 3.08 -0.78
N ILE A 147 -1.59 2.75 -0.78
CA ILE A 147 -2.65 3.65 -0.27
C ILE A 147 -2.61 3.76 1.25
N THR A 148 -2.35 2.64 1.93
CA THR A 148 -2.39 2.55 3.39
C THR A 148 -1.02 2.79 4.00
N ASN A 149 -0.15 1.79 3.95
CA ASN A 149 1.11 1.77 4.69
C ASN A 149 2.11 2.82 4.22
N ASP A 150 2.28 3.01 2.89
CA ASP A 150 3.26 3.94 2.36
C ASP A 150 2.87 5.40 2.63
N VAL A 151 1.59 5.76 2.43
CA VAL A 151 1.11 7.11 2.75
C VAL A 151 1.16 7.39 4.24
N ASP A 152 0.84 6.41 5.11
CA ASP A 152 0.94 6.56 6.56
C ASP A 152 2.40 6.69 7.03
N THR A 153 3.29 5.87 6.50
CA THR A 153 4.74 5.96 6.77
C THR A 153 5.29 7.32 6.39
N LEU A 154 4.91 7.81 5.20
CA LEU A 154 5.30 9.15 4.75
C LEU A 154 4.77 10.22 5.71
N GLY A 155 3.48 10.15 6.09
CA GLY A 155 2.84 11.09 6.99
C GLY A 155 3.51 11.14 8.36
N GLN A 156 3.69 9.99 9.00
CA GLN A 156 4.34 9.91 10.31
C GLN A 156 5.79 10.39 10.27
N SER A 157 6.54 9.94 9.28
CA SER A 157 7.94 10.32 9.13
C SER A 157 8.12 11.81 8.87
N LEU A 158 7.30 12.42 8.03
CA LEU A 158 7.35 13.86 7.76
C LEU A 158 7.02 14.68 9.02
N ASN A 159 5.96 14.31 9.75
CA ASN A 159 5.54 15.03 10.94
C ASN A 159 6.64 15.06 12.00
N GLN A 160 7.29 13.91 12.23
CA GLN A 160 8.35 13.79 13.23
C GLN A 160 9.69 14.32 12.72
N SER A 161 10.13 13.92 11.52
CA SER A 161 11.47 14.19 11.02
C SER A 161 11.73 15.67 10.77
N VAL A 162 10.79 16.37 10.12
CA VAL A 162 10.98 17.79 9.78
C VAL A 162 11.08 18.63 11.04
N THR A 163 10.15 18.44 11.97
CA THR A 163 10.14 19.15 13.25
C THR A 163 11.40 18.88 14.06
N GLN A 164 11.75 17.58 14.20
CA GLN A 164 12.89 17.16 15.00
C GLN A 164 14.24 17.59 14.43
N LEU A 165 14.39 17.61 13.11
CA LEU A 165 15.60 18.09 12.45
C LEU A 165 15.81 19.59 12.72
N ILE A 166 14.77 20.40 12.55
CA ILE A 166 14.84 21.85 12.77
C ILE A 166 15.17 22.17 14.23
N THR A 167 14.45 21.55 15.16
CA THR A 167 14.69 21.78 16.61
C THR A 167 16.06 21.27 17.05
N SER A 168 16.53 20.12 16.54
CA SER A 168 17.84 19.58 16.87
C SER A 168 18.98 20.49 16.38
N ILE A 169 18.91 20.95 15.12
CA ILE A 169 19.92 21.87 14.57
C ILE A 169 19.91 23.19 15.33
N ALA A 170 18.72 23.78 15.57
CA ALA A 170 18.58 25.04 16.32
C ALA A 170 19.11 24.87 17.76
N THR A 171 18.83 23.74 18.43
CA THR A 171 19.34 23.44 19.77
C THR A 171 20.86 23.31 19.77
N MET A 172 21.46 22.58 18.84
CA MET A 172 22.92 22.43 18.76
C MET A 172 23.62 23.78 18.60
N ILE A 173 23.15 24.60 17.64
CA ILE A 173 23.75 25.92 17.38
C ILE A 173 23.55 26.84 18.59
N GLY A 174 22.35 26.91 19.12
CA GLY A 174 22.04 27.83 20.22
C GLY A 174 22.72 27.43 21.53
N VAL A 175 22.78 26.12 21.86
CA VAL A 175 23.48 25.61 23.02
C VAL A 175 25.00 25.88 22.90
N LEU A 176 25.59 25.66 21.70
CA LEU A 176 26.99 25.96 21.46
C LEU A 176 27.31 27.44 21.67
N ILE A 177 26.48 28.36 21.20
CA ILE A 177 26.62 29.80 21.42
C ILE A 177 26.58 30.11 22.93
N MET A 178 25.61 29.52 23.66
CA MET A 178 25.49 29.75 25.11
C MET A 178 26.67 29.19 25.87
N MET A 179 27.21 28.02 25.51
CA MET A 179 28.39 27.43 26.12
C MET A 179 29.63 28.31 25.91
N LEU A 180 29.86 28.81 24.68
CA LEU A 180 30.94 29.72 24.35
C LEU A 180 30.81 31.06 25.11
N SER A 181 29.59 31.54 25.35
CA SER A 181 29.34 32.77 26.11
C SER A 181 29.67 32.66 27.60
N ILE A 182 29.64 31.44 28.17
CA ILE A 182 29.99 31.19 29.57
C ILE A 182 31.49 30.98 29.70
N SER A 183 32.06 30.00 29.00
CA SER A 183 33.49 29.71 29.06
C SER A 183 33.97 28.94 27.82
N PRO A 184 34.84 29.51 26.97
CA PRO A 184 35.41 28.81 25.83
C PRO A 184 36.22 27.58 26.23
N LEU A 185 36.92 27.63 27.38
CA LEU A 185 37.71 26.51 27.87
C LEU A 185 36.85 25.30 28.27
N MET A 186 35.78 25.54 29.01
CA MET A 186 34.82 24.47 29.35
C MET A 186 34.13 23.91 28.10
N THR A 187 33.85 24.76 27.12
CA THR A 187 33.29 24.34 25.83
C THR A 187 34.23 23.42 25.06
N LEU A 188 35.54 23.70 25.07
CA LEU A 188 36.54 22.85 24.44
C LEU A 188 36.53 21.43 25.04
N ILE A 189 36.47 21.31 26.38
CA ILE A 189 36.38 20.02 27.08
C ILE A 189 35.11 19.28 26.67
N ALA A 190 33.96 19.95 26.65
CA ALA A 190 32.70 19.35 26.23
C ALA A 190 32.76 18.87 24.77
N LEU A 191 33.42 19.63 23.89
CA LEU A 191 33.57 19.23 22.48
C LEU A 191 34.48 18.01 22.30
N VAL A 192 35.46 17.77 23.18
CA VAL A 192 36.32 16.57 23.15
C VAL A 192 35.55 15.29 23.48
N ILE A 193 34.45 15.40 24.24
CA ILE A 193 33.58 14.26 24.56
C ILE A 193 32.88 13.72 23.31
N LEU A 194 32.62 14.56 22.31
CA LEU A 194 31.88 14.17 21.08
C LEU A 194 32.63 13.11 20.25
N PRO A 195 33.90 13.27 19.87
CA PRO A 195 34.59 12.26 19.10
C PRO A 195 34.78 10.96 19.90
N ILE A 196 34.92 11.04 21.23
CA ILE A 196 34.98 9.85 22.10
C ILE A 196 33.64 9.11 22.04
N SER A 197 32.52 9.81 22.23
CA SER A 197 31.19 9.25 22.14
C SER A 197 30.91 8.66 20.74
N GLY A 198 31.23 9.40 19.69
CA GLY A 198 31.07 8.97 18.31
C GLY A 198 31.89 7.71 17.97
N GLY A 199 33.13 7.65 18.45
CA GLY A 199 33.99 6.48 18.28
C GLY A 199 33.42 5.23 18.98
N LEU A 200 32.92 5.38 20.21
CA LEU A 200 32.30 4.29 20.97
C LEU A 200 30.99 3.83 20.33
N ILE A 201 30.13 4.75 19.89
CA ILE A 201 28.92 4.42 19.15
C ILE A 201 29.27 3.65 17.88
N GLY A 202 30.21 4.15 17.08
CA GLY A 202 30.67 3.51 15.85
C GLY A 202 31.19 2.09 16.10
N PHE A 203 31.93 1.89 17.18
CA PHE A 203 32.40 0.57 17.59
C PHE A 203 31.25 -0.38 17.93
N VAL A 204 30.29 0.04 18.74
CA VAL A 204 29.11 -0.76 19.12
C VAL A 204 28.28 -1.10 17.88
N VAL A 205 27.95 -0.11 17.04
CA VAL A 205 27.18 -0.30 15.82
C VAL A 205 27.86 -1.30 14.87
N LYS A 206 29.16 -1.13 14.62
CA LYS A 206 29.93 -2.03 13.75
C LYS A 206 29.86 -3.49 14.22
N HIS A 207 29.91 -3.71 15.53
CA HIS A 207 29.90 -5.07 16.10
C HIS A 207 28.50 -5.66 16.21
N SER A 208 27.46 -4.86 16.42
CA SER A 208 26.07 -5.33 16.49
C SER A 208 25.45 -5.60 15.10
N GLN A 209 25.91 -4.90 14.06
CA GLN A 209 25.30 -4.90 12.72
C GLN A 209 25.16 -6.29 12.12
N LYS A 210 26.18 -7.15 12.23
CA LYS A 210 26.13 -8.50 11.67
C LYS A 210 25.04 -9.36 12.32
N TYR A 211 24.87 -9.23 13.64
CA TYR A 211 23.82 -9.96 14.38
C TYR A 211 22.43 -9.42 14.08
N PHE A 212 22.33 -8.12 13.83
CA PHE A 212 21.08 -7.49 13.39
C PHE A 212 20.62 -8.02 12.03
N VAL A 213 21.54 -8.13 11.07
CA VAL A 213 21.25 -8.67 9.73
C VAL A 213 20.84 -10.15 9.84
N GLU A 214 21.56 -10.95 10.65
CA GLU A 214 21.24 -12.35 10.86
C GLU A 214 19.89 -12.53 11.56
N GLN A 215 19.61 -11.75 12.60
CA GLN A 215 18.30 -11.71 13.27
C GLN A 215 17.18 -11.43 12.29
N GLN A 216 17.36 -10.45 11.39
CA GLN A 216 16.34 -10.08 10.40
C GLN A 216 16.14 -11.20 9.36
N SER A 217 17.23 -11.87 8.96
CA SER A 217 17.16 -13.02 8.04
C SER A 217 16.39 -14.20 8.68
N CYS A 218 16.73 -14.55 9.92
CA CYS A 218 16.05 -15.63 10.63
C CYS A 218 14.57 -15.30 10.88
N LEU A 219 14.23 -14.05 11.17
CA LEU A 219 12.84 -13.62 11.33
C LEU A 219 12.05 -13.77 10.02
N GLY A 220 12.68 -13.44 8.88
CA GLY A 220 12.10 -13.66 7.56
C GLY A 220 11.87 -15.15 7.26
N GLU A 221 12.85 -16.02 7.61
CA GLU A 221 12.73 -17.47 7.47
C GLU A 221 11.58 -18.02 8.33
N ILE A 222 11.45 -17.60 9.60
CA ILE A 222 10.37 -18.02 10.50
C ILE A 222 9.01 -17.58 9.96
N ASN A 223 8.88 -16.34 9.51
CA ASN A 223 7.62 -15.86 8.94
C ASN A 223 7.20 -16.68 7.72
N GLY A 224 8.14 -16.99 6.82
CA GLY A 224 7.88 -17.87 5.67
C GLY A 224 7.48 -19.29 6.10
N GLN A 225 8.15 -19.88 7.09
CA GLN A 225 7.79 -21.20 7.62
C GLN A 225 6.40 -21.22 8.27
N VAL A 226 6.04 -20.19 9.04
CA VAL A 226 4.72 -20.07 9.68
C VAL A 226 3.64 -19.96 8.61
N GLU A 227 3.83 -19.15 7.57
CA GLU A 227 2.89 -19.01 6.45
C GLU A 227 2.72 -20.33 5.69
N GLU A 228 3.83 -21.00 5.35
CA GLU A 228 3.81 -22.30 4.66
C GLU A 228 3.12 -23.36 5.51
N THR A 229 3.44 -23.43 6.81
CA THR A 229 2.84 -24.36 7.76
C THR A 229 1.34 -24.12 7.91
N TYR A 230 0.93 -22.87 8.03
CA TYR A 230 -0.48 -22.49 8.18
C TYR A 230 -1.27 -22.81 6.92
N SER A 231 -0.75 -22.41 5.75
CA SER A 231 -1.38 -22.64 4.45
C SER A 231 -1.42 -24.15 4.09
N GLY A 232 -0.37 -24.88 4.44
CA GLY A 232 -0.23 -26.31 4.18
C GLY A 232 -0.72 -27.22 5.33
N HIS A 233 -1.40 -26.67 6.37
CA HIS A 233 -1.70 -27.40 7.59
C HIS A 233 -2.45 -28.72 7.34
N MET A 234 -3.45 -28.72 6.45
CA MET A 234 -4.18 -29.96 6.09
C MET A 234 -3.27 -31.03 5.47
N VAL A 235 -2.30 -30.60 4.66
CA VAL A 235 -1.33 -31.54 4.02
C VAL A 235 -0.38 -32.09 5.07
N ILE A 236 0.14 -31.24 5.97
CA ILE A 236 1.04 -31.66 7.05
C ILE A 236 0.34 -32.72 7.91
N ARG A 237 -0.93 -32.49 8.29
CA ARG A 237 -1.76 -33.44 9.06
C ARG A 237 -2.04 -34.73 8.29
N ALA A 238 -2.39 -34.62 7.00
CA ALA A 238 -2.70 -35.79 6.18
C ALA A 238 -1.49 -36.74 6.02
N PHE A 239 -0.27 -36.21 6.04
CA PHE A 239 0.97 -36.96 5.90
C PHE A 239 1.73 -37.19 7.21
N ASN A 240 1.20 -36.80 8.37
CA ASN A 240 1.81 -36.91 9.71
C ASN A 240 3.25 -36.35 9.74
N ARG A 241 3.42 -35.11 9.29
CA ARG A 241 4.72 -34.44 9.19
C ARG A 241 4.92 -33.32 10.23
N GLU A 242 4.11 -33.28 11.28
CA GLU A 242 4.15 -32.25 12.31
C GLU A 242 5.53 -32.18 12.99
N GLU A 243 6.10 -33.32 13.37
CA GLU A 243 7.39 -33.38 14.06
C GLU A 243 8.53 -32.82 13.20
N ALA A 244 8.55 -33.10 11.89
CA ALA A 244 9.55 -32.59 10.98
C ALA A 244 9.45 -31.07 10.78
N VAL A 245 8.22 -30.52 10.78
CA VAL A 245 7.97 -29.07 10.70
C VAL A 245 8.42 -28.40 12.00
N GLU A 246 8.09 -28.97 13.15
CA GLU A 246 8.47 -28.45 14.47
C GLU A 246 9.99 -28.47 14.66
N GLU A 247 10.69 -29.53 14.24
CA GLU A 247 12.15 -29.58 14.28
C GLU A 247 12.80 -28.48 13.41
N THR A 248 12.26 -28.25 12.20
CA THR A 248 12.74 -27.20 11.31
C THR A 248 12.52 -25.81 11.90
N PHE A 249 11.34 -25.57 12.47
CA PHE A 249 11.02 -24.32 13.15
C PHE A 249 11.93 -24.09 14.36
N SER A 250 12.12 -25.11 15.21
CA SER A 250 12.96 -25.04 16.41
C SER A 250 14.39 -24.65 16.07
N ARG A 251 14.99 -25.27 15.05
CA ARG A 251 16.35 -24.97 14.59
C ARG A 251 16.49 -23.52 14.11
N THR A 252 15.50 -23.01 13.37
CA THR A 252 15.52 -21.60 12.92
C THR A 252 15.30 -20.64 14.09
N ASN A 253 14.42 -21.02 15.03
CA ASN A 253 14.15 -20.23 16.24
C ASN A 253 15.36 -20.16 17.19
N ASP A 254 16.15 -21.22 17.32
CA ASP A 254 17.40 -21.22 18.08
C ASP A 254 18.44 -20.26 17.48
N ARG A 255 18.58 -20.26 16.14
CA ARG A 255 19.42 -19.29 15.44
C ARG A 255 18.92 -17.84 15.64
N LEU A 256 17.60 -17.64 15.59
CA LEU A 256 16.99 -16.34 15.88
C LEU A 256 17.29 -15.90 17.31
N TYR A 257 17.14 -16.80 18.28
CA TYR A 257 17.44 -16.53 19.69
C TYR A 257 18.89 -16.06 19.88
N GLU A 258 19.86 -16.81 19.34
CA GLU A 258 21.27 -16.44 19.47
C GLU A 258 21.60 -15.09 18.81
N SER A 259 21.13 -14.85 17.60
CA SER A 259 21.38 -13.61 16.88
C SER A 259 20.69 -12.42 17.54
N ALA A 260 19.44 -12.59 17.98
CA ALA A 260 18.68 -11.57 18.70
C ALA A 260 19.30 -11.24 20.06
N TRP A 261 19.70 -12.26 20.83
CA TRP A 261 20.36 -12.04 22.12
C TRP A 261 21.65 -11.23 21.97
N LYS A 262 22.53 -11.63 21.04
CA LYS A 262 23.81 -10.95 20.78
C LYS A 262 23.58 -9.52 20.26
N SER A 263 22.65 -9.34 19.34
CA SER A 263 22.24 -8.05 18.79
C SER A 263 21.73 -7.10 19.88
N GLN A 264 20.79 -7.58 20.70
CA GLN A 264 20.16 -6.78 21.75
C GLN A 264 21.15 -6.48 22.92
N PHE A 265 21.99 -7.45 23.30
CA PHE A 265 23.00 -7.25 24.34
C PHE A 265 24.00 -6.15 23.93
N ILE A 266 24.61 -6.29 22.73
CA ILE A 266 25.62 -5.31 22.27
C ILE A 266 24.97 -3.93 22.10
N SER A 267 23.78 -3.86 21.49
CA SER A 267 23.05 -2.59 21.32
C SER A 267 22.61 -2.00 22.66
N GLY A 268 22.22 -2.86 23.61
CA GLY A 268 21.82 -2.45 24.96
C GLY A 268 22.95 -1.81 25.76
N LEU A 269 24.22 -2.15 25.47
CA LEU A 269 25.37 -1.52 26.08
C LEU A 269 25.54 -0.04 25.67
N MET A 270 24.92 0.38 24.56
CA MET A 270 25.07 1.75 24.06
C MET A 270 24.65 2.79 25.11
N GLN A 271 23.49 2.61 25.72
CA GLN A 271 22.97 3.56 26.71
C GLN A 271 23.82 3.66 27.97
N PRO A 272 24.25 2.56 28.65
CA PRO A 272 25.18 2.61 29.76
C PRO A 272 26.54 3.28 29.40
N ILE A 273 27.09 2.96 28.23
CA ILE A 273 28.38 3.56 27.77
C ILE A 273 28.19 5.07 27.58
N MET A 274 27.12 5.50 26.92
CA MET A 274 26.86 6.93 26.71
C MET A 274 26.63 7.67 28.03
N THR A 275 25.92 7.05 28.97
CA THR A 275 25.74 7.59 30.32
C THR A 275 27.07 7.72 31.06
N PHE A 276 27.95 6.70 30.97
CA PHE A 276 29.25 6.74 31.58
C PHE A 276 30.14 7.86 31.01
N VAL A 277 30.22 7.98 29.68
CA VAL A 277 30.95 9.06 29.01
C VAL A 277 30.39 10.44 29.36
N GLY A 278 29.07 10.56 29.41
CA GLY A 278 28.39 11.77 29.85
C GLY A 278 28.73 12.17 31.29
N ASN A 279 28.79 11.17 32.19
CA ASN A 279 29.16 11.39 33.58
C ASN A 279 30.66 11.79 33.75
N LEU A 280 31.57 11.22 32.93
CA LEU A 280 32.95 11.69 32.89
C LEU A 280 33.03 13.16 32.45
N GLY A 281 32.23 13.52 31.43
CA GLY A 281 32.11 14.92 31.01
C GLY A 281 31.57 15.83 32.11
N TYR A 282 30.54 15.36 32.82
CA TYR A 282 29.98 16.07 33.97
C TYR A 282 31.07 16.34 35.05
N VAL A 283 31.83 15.31 35.41
CA VAL A 283 32.91 15.46 36.41
C VAL A 283 33.98 16.45 35.93
N ALA A 284 34.44 16.33 34.69
CA ALA A 284 35.42 17.25 34.11
C ALA A 284 34.94 18.72 34.12
N VAL A 285 33.66 18.94 33.73
CA VAL A 285 33.02 20.27 33.76
C VAL A 285 32.86 20.79 35.19
N ALA A 286 32.47 19.94 36.13
CA ALA A 286 32.32 20.32 37.54
C ALA A 286 33.64 20.72 38.17
N VAL A 287 34.71 19.93 37.96
CA VAL A 287 36.05 20.23 38.50
C VAL A 287 36.61 21.53 37.91
N LEU A 288 36.64 21.64 36.56
CA LEU A 288 37.12 22.86 35.91
C LEU A 288 36.28 24.08 36.24
N GLY A 289 34.95 23.93 36.23
CA GLY A 289 34.01 24.99 36.59
C GLY A 289 34.18 25.49 38.00
N SER A 290 34.45 24.58 38.96
CA SER A 290 34.73 24.95 40.34
C SER A 290 36.05 25.76 40.47
N VAL A 291 37.11 25.35 39.75
CA VAL A 291 38.37 26.11 39.71
C VAL A 291 38.15 27.52 39.12
N LEU A 292 37.43 27.63 38.04
CA LEU A 292 37.13 28.91 37.39
C LEU A 292 36.22 29.80 38.27
N ALA A 293 35.29 29.22 39.03
CA ALA A 293 34.41 29.95 39.94
C ALA A 293 35.20 30.47 41.16
N VAL A 294 36.11 29.68 41.73
CA VAL A 294 37.01 30.12 42.83
C VAL A 294 37.90 31.27 42.38
N ASN A 295 38.38 31.25 41.12
CA ASN A 295 39.17 32.33 40.53
C ASN A 295 38.30 33.54 40.10
N GLY A 296 36.99 33.51 40.31
CA GLY A 296 36.07 34.62 39.96
C GLY A 296 35.83 34.81 38.47
N THR A 297 36.23 33.84 37.62
CA THR A 297 36.06 33.93 36.16
C THR A 297 34.61 33.62 35.71
N ILE A 298 33.90 32.76 36.43
CA ILE A 298 32.49 32.40 36.21
C ILE A 298 31.73 32.41 37.54
N GLU A 299 30.42 32.49 37.49
CA GLU A 299 29.54 32.38 38.67
C GLU A 299 29.26 30.91 39.03
N VAL A 300 28.92 30.61 40.29
CA VAL A 300 28.58 29.23 40.71
C VAL A 300 27.39 28.67 39.93
N GLY A 301 26.40 29.50 39.66
CA GLY A 301 25.24 29.11 38.83
C GLY A 301 25.61 28.77 37.40
N ASP A 302 26.70 29.32 36.85
CA ASP A 302 27.13 29.02 35.49
C ASP A 302 27.61 27.56 35.34
N ILE A 303 28.15 26.97 36.42
CA ILE A 303 28.51 25.54 36.43
C ILE A 303 27.25 24.69 36.19
N GLN A 304 26.16 25.00 36.88
CA GLN A 304 24.87 24.32 36.71
C GLN A 304 24.30 24.48 35.29
N ALA A 305 24.30 25.70 34.77
CA ALA A 305 23.83 25.96 33.40
C ALA A 305 24.68 25.20 32.39
N PHE A 306 26.00 25.19 32.55
CA PHE A 306 26.90 24.51 31.64
C PHE A 306 26.70 22.99 31.61
N ILE A 307 26.52 22.37 32.78
CA ILE A 307 26.17 20.93 32.88
C ILE A 307 24.87 20.63 32.11
N GLN A 308 23.87 21.48 32.23
CA GLN A 308 22.64 21.31 31.51
C GLN A 308 22.83 21.49 29.99
N TYR A 309 23.67 22.45 29.58
CA TYR A 309 23.99 22.64 28.16
C TYR A 309 24.77 21.47 27.58
N VAL A 310 25.70 20.84 28.29
CA VAL A 310 26.37 19.61 27.81
C VAL A 310 25.39 18.50 27.55
N LYS A 311 24.40 18.30 28.44
CA LYS A 311 23.32 17.32 28.23
C LYS A 311 22.45 17.67 27.01
N ASN A 312 22.06 18.92 26.89
CA ASN A 312 21.22 19.41 25.78
C ASN A 312 21.98 19.45 24.45
N PHE A 313 23.31 19.38 24.44
CA PHE A 313 24.13 19.33 23.23
C PHE A 313 24.28 17.90 22.67
N THR A 314 24.38 16.90 23.54
CA THR A 314 24.56 15.50 23.13
C THR A 314 23.28 14.84 22.63
N GLN A 315 22.12 15.21 23.17
CA GLN A 315 20.82 14.63 22.81
C GLN A 315 20.45 14.84 21.33
N PRO A 316 20.57 16.04 20.74
CA PRO A 316 20.26 16.28 19.32
C PRO A 316 21.08 15.43 18.34
N ILE A 317 22.30 15.05 18.68
CA ILE A 317 23.15 14.20 17.82
C ILE A 317 22.50 12.83 17.60
N THR A 318 22.03 12.22 18.68
CA THR A 318 21.30 10.95 18.60
C THR A 318 19.98 11.10 17.84
N GLN A 319 19.28 12.21 18.03
CA GLN A 319 18.02 12.51 17.33
C GLN A 319 18.24 12.69 15.83
N ILE A 320 19.30 13.38 15.39
CA ILE A 320 19.61 13.55 13.96
C ILE A 320 19.89 12.19 13.30
N ALA A 321 20.59 11.28 13.99
CA ALA A 321 20.82 9.93 13.48
C ALA A 321 19.52 9.14 13.31
N GLN A 322 18.58 9.24 14.24
CA GLN A 322 17.25 8.63 14.13
C GLN A 322 16.42 9.24 12.99
N VAL A 323 16.42 10.56 12.86
CA VAL A 323 15.75 11.29 11.79
C VAL A 323 16.26 10.87 10.41
N SER A 324 17.57 10.62 10.27
CA SER A 324 18.15 10.15 9.00
C SER A 324 17.53 8.81 8.55
N ASN A 325 17.33 7.88 9.47
CA ASN A 325 16.69 6.60 9.17
C ASN A 325 15.20 6.78 8.81
N MET A 326 14.49 7.65 9.55
CA MET A 326 13.08 7.96 9.27
C MET A 326 12.91 8.63 7.90
N LEU A 327 13.80 9.55 7.53
CA LEU A 327 13.78 10.19 6.21
C LEU A 327 14.06 9.21 5.08
N GLN A 328 14.93 8.20 5.29
CA GLN A 328 15.16 7.15 4.31
C GLN A 328 13.90 6.29 4.11
N SER A 329 13.23 5.91 5.20
CA SER A 329 11.95 5.16 5.12
C SER A 329 10.84 5.99 4.45
N ALA A 330 10.76 7.28 4.78
CA ALA A 330 9.82 8.21 4.14
C ALA A 330 10.09 8.34 2.63
N ALA A 331 11.37 8.45 2.25
CA ALA A 331 11.76 8.55 0.85
C ALA A 331 11.43 7.26 0.09
N ALA A 332 11.68 6.08 0.67
CA ALA A 332 11.31 4.81 0.03
C ALA A 332 9.79 4.66 -0.15
N ALA A 333 9.00 5.02 0.86
CA ALA A 333 7.55 5.04 0.78
C ALA A 333 7.03 6.05 -0.27
N ALA A 334 7.59 7.27 -0.28
CA ALA A 334 7.27 8.29 -1.27
C ALA A 334 7.64 7.85 -2.70
N GLU A 335 8.79 7.19 -2.90
CA GLU A 335 9.22 6.66 -4.19
C GLU A 335 8.19 5.68 -4.75
N ARG A 336 7.71 4.71 -3.95
CA ARG A 336 6.68 3.76 -4.37
C ARG A 336 5.34 4.43 -4.69
N VAL A 337 4.95 5.45 -3.91
CA VAL A 337 3.73 6.22 -4.20
C VAL A 337 3.89 7.00 -5.50
N PHE A 338 5.03 7.67 -5.72
CA PHE A 338 5.27 8.43 -6.95
C PHE A 338 5.46 7.52 -8.17
N GLU A 339 6.10 6.37 -8.04
CA GLU A 339 6.14 5.35 -9.11
C GLU A 339 4.73 5.00 -9.58
N PHE A 340 3.79 4.80 -8.65
CA PHE A 340 2.40 4.54 -9.00
C PHE A 340 1.72 5.74 -9.64
N LEU A 341 1.92 6.95 -9.10
CA LEU A 341 1.30 8.17 -9.63
C LEU A 341 1.88 8.58 -10.99
N ASP A 342 3.09 8.19 -11.31
CA ASP A 342 3.75 8.46 -12.60
C ASP A 342 3.47 7.38 -13.68
N GLU A 343 2.87 6.22 -13.32
CA GLU A 343 2.53 5.17 -14.30
C GLU A 343 1.58 5.71 -15.37
N GLU A 344 1.70 5.18 -16.58
CA GLU A 344 0.85 5.54 -17.71
C GLU A 344 -0.60 5.12 -17.45
N GLU A 345 -1.53 6.03 -17.67
CA GLU A 345 -2.95 5.79 -17.57
C GLU A 345 -3.52 5.24 -18.89
N GLU A 346 -4.61 4.50 -18.82
CA GLU A 346 -5.33 4.04 -19.99
C GLU A 346 -6.03 5.23 -20.68
N GLU A 347 -5.81 5.41 -21.99
CA GLU A 347 -6.53 6.42 -22.76
C GLU A 347 -8.03 6.11 -22.77
N GLN A 348 -8.83 6.95 -22.11
CA GLN A 348 -10.27 6.74 -21.97
C GLN A 348 -11.08 7.32 -23.14
N THR A 349 -10.59 8.39 -23.76
CA THR A 349 -11.33 9.17 -24.78
C THR A 349 -10.55 9.28 -26.07
N VAL A 350 -11.29 9.40 -27.17
CA VAL A 350 -10.75 9.60 -28.52
C VAL A 350 -11.20 10.98 -29.02
N GLU A 351 -10.39 11.68 -29.85
CA GLU A 351 -10.75 13.02 -30.37
C GLU A 351 -12.06 13.02 -31.18
N HIS A 352 -12.30 11.96 -31.97
CA HIS A 352 -13.49 11.82 -32.81
C HIS A 352 -14.13 10.44 -32.56
N PRO A 353 -14.87 10.25 -31.45
CA PRO A 353 -15.44 8.96 -31.11
C PRO A 353 -16.60 8.60 -32.08
N VAL A 354 -16.68 7.32 -32.41
CA VAL A 354 -17.84 6.76 -33.14
C VAL A 354 -19.09 6.93 -32.31
N SER A 355 -20.22 7.30 -32.94
CA SER A 355 -21.52 7.35 -32.26
C SER A 355 -21.96 5.95 -31.82
N MET A 356 -22.57 5.89 -30.65
CA MET A 356 -23.14 4.65 -30.10
C MET A 356 -24.55 4.37 -30.64
N ASP A 357 -25.14 5.31 -31.44
CA ASP A 357 -26.48 5.17 -31.96
C ASP A 357 -26.55 4.10 -33.05
N HIS A 358 -27.58 3.25 -32.98
CA HIS A 358 -27.88 2.22 -34.00
C HIS A 358 -26.86 1.07 -34.12
N LEU A 359 -26.01 0.83 -33.11
CA LEU A 359 -25.12 -0.34 -33.11
C LEU A 359 -25.96 -1.63 -32.96
N THR A 360 -25.70 -2.59 -33.83
CA THR A 360 -26.43 -3.87 -33.90
C THR A 360 -25.71 -5.01 -33.18
N GLY A 361 -24.41 -4.85 -32.90
CA GLY A 361 -23.57 -5.84 -32.25
C GLY A 361 -22.95 -6.85 -33.21
N ALA A 362 -22.71 -6.48 -34.48
CA ALA A 362 -21.85 -7.25 -35.37
C ALA A 362 -20.39 -7.06 -34.97
N VAL A 363 -19.62 -8.16 -34.88
CA VAL A 363 -18.22 -8.12 -34.49
C VAL A 363 -17.36 -8.77 -35.57
N SER A 364 -16.28 -8.10 -36.01
CA SER A 364 -15.29 -8.71 -36.89
C SER A 364 -13.89 -8.60 -36.31
N PHE A 365 -13.12 -9.65 -36.50
CA PHE A 365 -11.69 -9.71 -36.19
C PHE A 365 -10.96 -9.85 -37.52
N GLU A 366 -10.01 -8.95 -37.79
CA GLU A 366 -9.29 -8.90 -39.04
C GLU A 366 -7.79 -8.97 -38.78
N HIS A 367 -7.19 -10.12 -39.07
CA HIS A 367 -5.76 -10.38 -38.90
C HIS A 367 -5.21 -9.97 -37.53
N VAL A 368 -5.95 -10.27 -36.46
CA VAL A 368 -5.60 -9.88 -35.09
C VAL A 368 -4.39 -10.66 -34.62
N ARG A 369 -3.36 -9.92 -34.22
CA ARG A 369 -2.14 -10.46 -33.61
C ARG A 369 -1.91 -9.78 -32.27
N PHE A 370 -1.59 -10.59 -31.25
CA PHE A 370 -1.39 -10.06 -29.91
C PHE A 370 -0.45 -10.93 -29.05
N GLY A 371 0.35 -10.26 -28.23
CA GLY A 371 1.14 -10.85 -27.15
C GLY A 371 1.24 -9.90 -25.97
N TYR A 372 1.22 -10.43 -24.76
CA TYR A 372 1.39 -9.63 -23.52
C TYR A 372 2.79 -9.03 -23.39
N THR A 373 3.78 -9.70 -24.00
CA THR A 373 5.16 -9.21 -24.14
C THR A 373 5.61 -9.35 -25.60
N PRO A 374 6.54 -8.52 -26.08
CA PRO A 374 7.02 -8.60 -27.46
C PRO A 374 7.55 -9.99 -27.85
N ASP A 375 8.11 -10.72 -26.89
CA ASP A 375 8.75 -12.04 -27.13
C ASP A 375 7.76 -13.20 -27.09
N LYS A 376 6.53 -13.00 -26.60
CA LYS A 376 5.55 -14.08 -26.44
C LYS A 376 4.23 -13.72 -27.09
N ILE A 377 4.08 -14.05 -28.36
CA ILE A 377 2.82 -13.91 -29.10
C ILE A 377 1.86 -15.03 -28.65
N VAL A 378 0.63 -14.62 -28.28
CA VAL A 378 -0.44 -15.52 -27.82
C VAL A 378 -1.50 -15.72 -28.91
N ILE A 379 -1.81 -14.70 -29.68
CA ILE A 379 -2.69 -14.75 -30.84
C ILE A 379 -1.84 -14.43 -32.08
N GLN A 380 -1.84 -15.34 -33.07
CA GLN A 380 -0.94 -15.26 -34.24
C GLN A 380 -1.60 -14.49 -35.41
N ASP A 381 -2.76 -15.01 -35.90
CA ASP A 381 -3.52 -14.41 -37.00
C ASP A 381 -5.00 -14.81 -36.88
N PHE A 382 -5.72 -14.10 -35.99
CA PHE A 382 -7.11 -14.42 -35.70
C PHE A 382 -8.04 -13.58 -36.57
N SER A 383 -8.85 -14.24 -37.43
CA SER A 383 -9.82 -13.60 -38.30
C SER A 383 -11.16 -14.32 -38.26
N CYS A 384 -12.24 -13.63 -37.90
CA CYS A 384 -13.59 -14.16 -37.98
C CYS A 384 -14.61 -13.02 -38.07
N GLU A 385 -15.80 -13.34 -38.57
CA GLU A 385 -16.96 -12.43 -38.66
C GLU A 385 -18.13 -13.04 -37.91
N VAL A 386 -18.76 -12.24 -37.04
CA VAL A 386 -19.93 -12.62 -36.22
C VAL A 386 -21.05 -11.65 -36.48
N LYS A 387 -22.20 -12.21 -36.90
CA LYS A 387 -23.42 -11.43 -37.21
C LYS A 387 -24.17 -11.08 -35.92
N PRO A 388 -24.96 -10.00 -35.93
CA PRO A 388 -25.84 -9.67 -34.82
C PRO A 388 -26.72 -10.84 -34.38
N GLY A 389 -26.78 -11.07 -33.06
CA GLY A 389 -27.62 -12.12 -32.48
C GLY A 389 -27.10 -13.55 -32.59
N GLN A 390 -25.89 -13.76 -33.17
CA GLN A 390 -25.29 -15.10 -33.25
C GLN A 390 -24.65 -15.51 -31.91
N MET A 391 -24.79 -16.78 -31.62
CA MET A 391 -24.07 -17.44 -30.52
C MET A 391 -22.80 -18.09 -31.02
N VAL A 392 -21.65 -17.61 -30.56
CA VAL A 392 -20.31 -18.09 -30.91
C VAL A 392 -19.70 -18.86 -29.74
N ALA A 393 -19.46 -20.15 -29.91
CA ALA A 393 -18.74 -20.97 -28.94
C ALA A 393 -17.23 -20.96 -29.24
N ILE A 394 -16.42 -20.56 -28.27
CA ILE A 394 -14.96 -20.60 -28.36
C ILE A 394 -14.47 -21.83 -27.60
N VAL A 395 -13.91 -22.79 -28.31
CA VAL A 395 -13.42 -24.06 -27.76
C VAL A 395 -11.93 -24.24 -28.04
N GLY A 396 -11.24 -25.03 -27.21
CA GLY A 396 -9.81 -25.32 -27.38
C GLY A 396 -9.14 -25.68 -26.05
N PRO A 397 -7.92 -26.20 -26.08
CA PRO A 397 -7.18 -26.59 -24.89
C PRO A 397 -6.83 -25.37 -24.02
N THR A 398 -6.42 -25.63 -22.77
CA THR A 398 -5.89 -24.59 -21.89
C THR A 398 -4.67 -23.94 -22.54
N GLY A 399 -4.59 -22.60 -22.49
CA GLY A 399 -3.51 -21.84 -23.14
C GLY A 399 -3.71 -21.56 -24.63
N ALA A 400 -4.82 -21.98 -25.26
CA ALA A 400 -5.09 -21.69 -26.67
C ALA A 400 -5.36 -20.23 -26.99
N GLY A 401 -5.54 -19.35 -25.99
CA GLY A 401 -5.80 -17.93 -26.18
C GLY A 401 -7.25 -17.49 -25.98
N LYS A 402 -8.15 -18.37 -25.53
CA LYS A 402 -9.61 -18.08 -25.38
C LYS A 402 -9.88 -16.84 -24.51
N THR A 403 -9.35 -16.81 -23.29
CA THR A 403 -9.50 -15.67 -22.38
C THR A 403 -8.81 -14.41 -22.90
N THR A 404 -7.72 -14.54 -23.67
CA THR A 404 -7.05 -13.41 -24.31
C THR A 404 -7.97 -12.73 -25.34
N MET A 405 -8.73 -13.52 -26.13
CA MET A 405 -9.71 -12.98 -27.08
C MET A 405 -10.78 -12.13 -26.39
N VAL A 406 -11.29 -12.58 -25.25
CA VAL A 406 -12.26 -11.83 -24.44
C VAL A 406 -11.64 -10.51 -23.96
N LYS A 407 -10.41 -10.53 -23.47
CA LYS A 407 -9.71 -9.32 -23.02
C LYS A 407 -9.48 -8.31 -24.14
N LEU A 408 -9.21 -8.77 -25.36
CA LEU A 408 -9.05 -7.94 -26.54
C LEU A 408 -10.38 -7.34 -26.99
N LEU A 409 -11.46 -8.13 -26.97
CA LEU A 409 -12.80 -7.68 -27.35
C LEU A 409 -13.31 -6.57 -26.41
N MET A 410 -13.05 -6.69 -25.09
CA MET A 410 -13.33 -5.67 -24.07
C MET A 410 -12.37 -4.48 -24.10
N ARG A 411 -11.40 -4.52 -25.02
CA ARG A 411 -10.32 -3.53 -25.11
C ARG A 411 -9.63 -3.28 -23.76
N PHE A 412 -9.38 -4.36 -22.97
CA PHE A 412 -8.45 -4.31 -21.82
C PHE A 412 -7.01 -4.25 -22.28
N TYR A 413 -6.76 -4.67 -23.52
CA TYR A 413 -5.50 -4.54 -24.25
C TYR A 413 -5.80 -4.13 -25.69
N ASP A 414 -4.95 -3.30 -26.27
CA ASP A 414 -4.98 -3.01 -27.69
C ASP A 414 -4.18 -4.07 -28.47
N VAL A 415 -4.61 -4.41 -29.68
CA VAL A 415 -3.94 -5.42 -30.53
C VAL A 415 -2.58 -4.91 -31.02
N ASN A 416 -1.60 -5.81 -31.20
CA ASN A 416 -0.29 -5.45 -31.75
C ASN A 416 -0.36 -5.17 -33.25
N SER A 417 -1.19 -5.93 -34.00
CA SER A 417 -1.51 -5.68 -35.39
C SER A 417 -2.88 -6.23 -35.74
N GLY A 418 -3.42 -5.84 -36.88
CA GLY A 418 -4.81 -6.11 -37.26
C GLY A 418 -5.79 -5.17 -36.57
N ARG A 419 -7.06 -5.51 -36.59
CA ARG A 419 -8.13 -4.74 -35.97
C ARG A 419 -9.30 -5.61 -35.52
N ILE A 420 -10.00 -5.12 -34.50
CA ILE A 420 -11.29 -5.65 -34.05
C ILE A 420 -12.31 -4.55 -34.36
N CYS A 421 -13.39 -4.90 -35.05
CA CYS A 421 -14.41 -3.93 -35.41
C CYS A 421 -15.74 -4.30 -34.78
N LEU A 422 -16.50 -3.29 -34.35
CA LEU A 422 -17.89 -3.35 -33.93
C LEU A 422 -18.72 -2.58 -34.96
N ASP A 423 -19.67 -3.27 -35.59
CA ASP A 423 -20.52 -2.75 -36.69
C ASP A 423 -19.68 -2.03 -37.78
N GLY A 424 -18.52 -2.61 -38.16
CA GLY A 424 -17.59 -2.08 -39.16
C GLY A 424 -16.66 -0.98 -38.69
N HIS A 425 -16.76 -0.50 -37.46
CA HIS A 425 -15.91 0.51 -36.86
C HIS A 425 -14.85 -0.13 -35.95
N ASP A 426 -13.58 0.25 -36.11
CA ASP A 426 -12.51 -0.21 -35.24
C ASP A 426 -12.79 0.18 -33.77
N ILE A 427 -12.69 -0.78 -32.85
CA ILE A 427 -12.96 -0.55 -31.42
C ILE A 427 -12.03 0.52 -30.81
N ARG A 428 -10.89 0.82 -31.44
CA ARG A 428 -9.98 1.89 -31.03
C ARG A 428 -10.56 3.29 -31.26
N ASN A 429 -11.57 3.42 -32.11
CA ASN A 429 -12.23 4.69 -32.43
C ASN A 429 -13.44 4.99 -31.51
N PHE A 430 -13.68 4.15 -30.49
CA PHE A 430 -14.69 4.40 -29.47
C PHE A 430 -14.05 4.90 -28.17
N ASN A 431 -14.78 5.69 -27.41
CA ASN A 431 -14.43 5.93 -26.00
C ASN A 431 -14.53 4.60 -25.24
N ARG A 432 -13.52 4.27 -24.44
CA ARG A 432 -13.46 2.94 -23.77
C ARG A 432 -14.67 2.67 -22.87
N GLY A 433 -15.13 3.67 -22.12
CA GLY A 433 -16.32 3.54 -21.28
C GLY A 433 -17.55 3.16 -22.09
N GLN A 434 -17.84 3.93 -23.16
CA GLN A 434 -18.98 3.69 -24.06
C GLN A 434 -18.87 2.34 -24.77
N LEU A 435 -17.67 1.96 -25.24
CA LEU A 435 -17.46 0.63 -25.82
C LEU A 435 -17.82 -0.48 -24.82
N ARG A 436 -17.37 -0.37 -23.57
CA ARG A 436 -17.63 -1.38 -22.53
C ARG A 436 -19.10 -1.46 -22.13
N GLU A 437 -19.86 -0.39 -22.27
CA GLU A 437 -21.33 -0.40 -22.09
C GLU A 437 -22.07 -1.29 -23.10
N MET A 438 -21.46 -1.64 -24.24
CA MET A 438 -22.02 -2.58 -25.20
C MET A 438 -21.92 -4.03 -24.73
N PHE A 439 -21.09 -4.33 -23.77
CA PHE A 439 -20.76 -5.70 -23.36
C PHE A 439 -21.33 -6.04 -21.98
N GLY A 440 -22.12 -7.12 -21.91
CA GLY A 440 -22.45 -7.79 -20.66
C GLY A 440 -21.51 -8.97 -20.42
N MET A 441 -21.01 -9.13 -19.19
CA MET A 441 -20.01 -10.16 -18.87
C MET A 441 -20.47 -11.02 -17.70
N VAL A 442 -20.39 -12.35 -17.89
CA VAL A 442 -20.51 -13.35 -16.82
C VAL A 442 -19.23 -14.16 -16.79
N LEU A 443 -18.40 -13.93 -15.78
CA LEU A 443 -17.10 -14.57 -15.61
C LEU A 443 -17.19 -15.90 -14.85
N GLN A 444 -16.19 -16.73 -15.01
CA GLN A 444 -16.00 -17.97 -14.23
C GLN A 444 -15.86 -17.65 -12.74
N ASP A 445 -15.01 -16.71 -12.39
CA ASP A 445 -14.84 -16.22 -11.02
C ASP A 445 -15.91 -15.16 -10.75
N THR A 446 -16.98 -15.56 -10.10
CA THR A 446 -18.09 -14.68 -9.75
C THR A 446 -17.73 -13.76 -8.62
N TRP A 447 -17.71 -12.45 -8.87
CA TRP A 447 -17.46 -11.44 -7.85
C TRP A 447 -18.76 -10.73 -7.44
N LEU A 448 -18.99 -10.70 -6.11
CA LEU A 448 -20.10 -9.96 -5.50
C LEU A 448 -19.51 -9.00 -4.47
N PHE A 449 -20.05 -7.78 -4.44
CA PHE A 449 -19.66 -6.76 -3.49
C PHE A 449 -20.30 -6.99 -2.12
N GLN A 450 -19.64 -6.54 -1.07
CA GLN A 450 -20.27 -6.43 0.24
C GLN A 450 -21.47 -5.46 0.15
N GLY A 451 -22.62 -5.89 0.62
CA GLY A 451 -23.89 -5.16 0.52
C GLY A 451 -25.05 -6.11 0.31
N THR A 452 -26.23 -5.58 0.05
CA THR A 452 -27.43 -6.41 -0.12
C THR A 452 -27.44 -7.16 -1.46
N ILE A 453 -28.19 -8.26 -1.53
CA ILE A 453 -28.43 -8.99 -2.79
C ILE A 453 -29.08 -8.05 -3.83
N MET A 454 -30.00 -7.19 -3.40
CA MET A 454 -30.67 -6.18 -4.24
C MET A 454 -29.64 -5.25 -4.92
N GLU A 455 -28.71 -4.69 -4.14
CA GLU A 455 -27.65 -3.80 -4.64
C GLU A 455 -26.71 -4.52 -5.58
N ASN A 456 -26.36 -5.76 -5.29
CA ASN A 456 -25.49 -6.57 -6.13
C ASN A 456 -26.08 -6.86 -7.51
N ILE A 457 -27.39 -7.07 -7.61
CA ILE A 457 -28.07 -7.22 -8.90
C ILE A 457 -28.20 -5.85 -9.58
N ARG A 458 -28.58 -4.81 -8.82
CA ARG A 458 -28.73 -3.41 -9.33
C ARG A 458 -27.43 -2.84 -9.87
N TYR A 459 -26.27 -3.41 -9.49
CA TYR A 459 -24.98 -3.02 -10.04
C TYR A 459 -24.90 -3.08 -11.58
N GLY A 460 -25.72 -3.93 -12.23
CA GLY A 460 -25.85 -3.98 -13.69
C GLY A 460 -26.46 -2.71 -14.31
N ARG A 461 -27.39 -2.05 -13.60
CA ARG A 461 -28.00 -0.77 -13.96
C ARG A 461 -28.44 -0.04 -12.69
N LEU A 462 -27.68 0.98 -12.31
CA LEU A 462 -27.81 1.64 -11.00
C LEU A 462 -29.13 2.39 -10.78
N ASP A 463 -29.78 2.83 -11.86
CA ASP A 463 -31.07 3.54 -11.87
C ASP A 463 -32.27 2.60 -11.92
N ALA A 464 -32.08 1.28 -11.95
CA ALA A 464 -33.14 0.29 -11.99
C ALA A 464 -34.01 0.29 -10.73
N THR A 465 -35.33 0.16 -10.92
CA THR A 465 -36.29 0.04 -9.80
C THR A 465 -36.18 -1.33 -9.12
N ASP A 466 -36.73 -1.46 -7.91
CA ASP A 466 -36.79 -2.74 -7.20
C ASP A 466 -37.56 -3.81 -8.01
N GLU A 467 -38.62 -3.41 -8.71
CA GLU A 467 -39.43 -4.29 -9.56
C GLU A 467 -38.63 -4.83 -10.74
N GLU A 468 -37.79 -3.99 -11.38
CA GLU A 468 -36.91 -4.40 -12.48
C GLU A 468 -35.83 -5.37 -11.99
N VAL A 469 -35.22 -5.10 -10.81
CA VAL A 469 -34.28 -6.01 -10.19
C VAL A 469 -34.90 -7.37 -9.89
N ILE A 470 -36.13 -7.39 -9.33
CA ILE A 470 -36.86 -8.63 -9.05
C ILE A 470 -37.23 -9.35 -10.36
N ALA A 471 -37.60 -8.63 -11.41
CA ALA A 471 -37.88 -9.20 -12.73
C ALA A 471 -36.63 -9.87 -13.33
N ALA A 472 -35.48 -9.21 -13.26
CA ALA A 472 -34.19 -9.78 -13.69
C ALA A 472 -33.81 -11.02 -12.88
N ALA A 473 -34.00 -11.00 -11.57
CA ALA A 473 -33.76 -12.16 -10.70
C ALA A 473 -34.67 -13.34 -11.03
N LYS A 474 -35.93 -13.11 -11.38
CA LYS A 474 -36.89 -14.15 -11.87
C LYS A 474 -36.43 -14.73 -13.19
N ALA A 475 -35.99 -13.89 -14.14
CA ALA A 475 -35.50 -14.32 -15.44
C ALA A 475 -34.20 -15.14 -15.31
N ALA A 476 -33.38 -14.85 -14.31
CA ALA A 476 -32.17 -15.61 -13.94
C ALA A 476 -32.48 -16.85 -13.07
N HIS A 477 -33.71 -17.19 -12.78
CA HIS A 477 -34.11 -18.26 -11.86
C HIS A 477 -33.54 -18.10 -10.43
N ALA A 478 -33.18 -16.87 -10.02
CA ALA A 478 -32.61 -16.54 -8.71
C ALA A 478 -33.68 -16.19 -7.64
N ASP A 479 -34.86 -15.66 -8.04
CA ASP A 479 -35.88 -15.15 -7.12
C ASP A 479 -36.34 -16.19 -6.06
N HIS A 480 -36.44 -17.45 -6.44
CA HIS A 480 -36.90 -18.49 -5.53
C HIS A 480 -35.91 -18.67 -4.34
N PHE A 481 -34.63 -18.86 -4.63
CA PHE A 481 -33.65 -19.05 -3.54
C PHE A 481 -33.48 -17.76 -2.74
N ILE A 482 -33.47 -16.58 -3.37
CA ILE A 482 -33.35 -15.30 -2.67
C ILE A 482 -34.43 -15.18 -1.59
N ARG A 483 -35.69 -15.49 -1.92
CA ARG A 483 -36.83 -15.44 -1.00
C ARG A 483 -36.73 -16.46 0.14
N THR A 484 -35.96 -17.53 -0.01
CA THR A 484 -35.74 -18.51 1.06
C THR A 484 -34.64 -18.10 2.04
N LEU A 485 -33.82 -17.11 1.69
CA LEU A 485 -32.77 -16.59 2.55
C LEU A 485 -33.34 -15.66 3.65
N PRO A 486 -32.71 -15.61 4.83
CA PRO A 486 -33.07 -14.65 5.86
C PRO A 486 -32.91 -13.21 5.34
N GLY A 487 -34.00 -12.43 5.34
CA GLY A 487 -34.02 -11.07 4.80
C GLY A 487 -34.23 -10.97 3.27
N GLY A 488 -34.25 -12.08 2.53
CA GLY A 488 -34.52 -12.09 1.09
C GLY A 488 -33.57 -11.21 0.31
N TYR A 489 -34.10 -10.28 -0.51
CA TYR A 489 -33.32 -9.33 -1.30
C TYR A 489 -32.49 -8.34 -0.45
N GLN A 490 -32.87 -8.11 0.82
CA GLN A 490 -32.16 -7.22 1.74
C GLN A 490 -31.10 -7.97 2.55
N MET A 491 -30.88 -9.26 2.31
CA MET A 491 -29.80 -10.01 2.94
C MET A 491 -28.46 -9.42 2.52
N GLU A 492 -27.63 -9.10 3.52
CA GLU A 492 -26.27 -8.63 3.30
C GLU A 492 -25.32 -9.79 2.99
N LEU A 493 -24.55 -9.64 1.92
CA LEU A 493 -23.45 -10.52 1.58
C LEU A 493 -22.20 -10.09 2.36
N ASN A 494 -21.50 -11.06 2.93
CA ASN A 494 -20.22 -10.80 3.57
C ASN A 494 -19.10 -10.53 2.54
N GLU A 495 -17.91 -10.13 2.99
CA GLU A 495 -16.78 -9.69 2.17
C GLU A 495 -16.45 -10.67 1.02
N ASP A 496 -16.47 -11.99 1.29
CA ASP A 496 -16.20 -13.03 0.29
C ASP A 496 -17.48 -13.69 -0.25
N ALA A 497 -18.65 -13.17 0.11
CA ALA A 497 -19.95 -13.76 -0.20
C ALA A 497 -20.03 -15.28 0.14
N THR A 498 -19.36 -15.71 1.24
CA THR A 498 -19.33 -17.14 1.66
C THR A 498 -20.65 -17.62 2.23
N ASN A 499 -21.57 -16.71 2.53
CA ASN A 499 -22.93 -16.99 3.00
C ASN A 499 -23.92 -17.38 1.88
N VAL A 500 -23.45 -17.47 0.63
CA VAL A 500 -24.19 -18.02 -0.53
C VAL A 500 -23.31 -19.04 -1.27
N SER A 501 -23.95 -20.06 -1.88
CA SER A 501 -23.22 -21.09 -2.62
C SER A 501 -22.65 -20.56 -3.95
N GLN A 502 -21.67 -21.25 -4.52
CA GLN A 502 -21.06 -20.85 -5.80
C GLN A 502 -22.09 -20.77 -6.94
N GLY A 503 -23.03 -21.72 -7.01
CA GLY A 503 -24.12 -21.67 -8.00
C GLY A 503 -25.08 -20.50 -7.77
N GLN A 504 -25.37 -20.15 -6.50
CA GLN A 504 -26.17 -18.97 -6.18
C GLN A 504 -25.46 -17.68 -6.59
N LYS A 505 -24.14 -17.55 -6.32
CA LYS A 505 -23.35 -16.42 -6.82
C LYS A 505 -23.46 -16.27 -8.34
N GLN A 506 -23.37 -17.37 -9.07
CA GLN A 506 -23.47 -17.36 -10.53
C GLN A 506 -24.87 -16.91 -11.01
N LEU A 507 -25.95 -17.37 -10.37
CA LEU A 507 -27.30 -16.90 -10.70
C LEU A 507 -27.47 -15.39 -10.42
N LEU A 508 -26.86 -14.86 -9.36
CA LEU A 508 -26.87 -13.41 -9.07
C LEU A 508 -26.11 -12.60 -10.12
N THR A 509 -24.96 -13.10 -10.59
CA THR A 509 -24.19 -12.43 -11.66
C THR A 509 -24.91 -12.50 -13.01
N ILE A 510 -25.63 -13.59 -13.31
CA ILE A 510 -26.51 -13.68 -14.49
C ILE A 510 -27.67 -12.67 -14.37
N ALA A 511 -28.30 -12.55 -13.18
CA ALA A 511 -29.35 -11.55 -12.96
C ALA A 511 -28.83 -10.12 -13.17
N ARG A 512 -27.61 -9.82 -12.74
CA ARG A 512 -26.92 -8.55 -13.01
C ARG A 512 -26.77 -8.29 -14.52
N ALA A 513 -26.35 -9.29 -15.28
CA ALA A 513 -26.18 -9.17 -16.72
C ALA A 513 -27.52 -9.05 -17.46
N ILE A 514 -28.57 -9.74 -17.00
CA ILE A 514 -29.94 -9.57 -17.55
C ILE A 514 -30.45 -8.15 -17.32
N LEU A 515 -30.25 -7.59 -16.13
CA LEU A 515 -30.66 -6.24 -15.78
C LEU A 515 -29.94 -5.17 -16.59
N ALA A 516 -28.63 -5.39 -16.87
CA ALA A 516 -27.82 -4.48 -17.68
C ALA A 516 -28.30 -4.38 -19.14
N ASP A 517 -28.87 -5.43 -19.70
CA ASP A 517 -29.48 -5.51 -21.04
C ASP A 517 -28.54 -5.14 -22.20
N ASN A 518 -27.25 -5.52 -22.10
CA ASN A 518 -26.26 -5.21 -23.11
C ASN A 518 -26.48 -6.05 -24.41
N PRO A 519 -26.20 -5.48 -25.61
CA PRO A 519 -26.41 -6.17 -26.89
C PRO A 519 -25.40 -7.28 -27.19
N ILE A 520 -24.21 -7.23 -26.59
CA ILE A 520 -23.17 -8.24 -26.78
C ILE A 520 -22.84 -8.86 -25.42
N LEU A 521 -22.75 -10.19 -25.40
CA LEU A 521 -22.46 -10.94 -24.18
C LEU A 521 -21.13 -11.69 -24.28
N ILE A 522 -20.43 -11.72 -23.18
CA ILE A 522 -19.23 -12.53 -22.99
C ILE A 522 -19.46 -13.44 -21.78
N LEU A 523 -19.45 -14.74 -22.02
CA LEU A 523 -19.81 -15.74 -21.04
C LEU A 523 -18.67 -16.75 -20.88
N ASP A 524 -18.19 -16.92 -19.63
CA ASP A 524 -17.18 -17.94 -19.31
C ASP A 524 -17.84 -19.06 -18.47
N GLU A 525 -17.97 -20.24 -19.06
CA GLU A 525 -18.86 -21.33 -18.60
C GLU A 525 -18.13 -22.38 -17.75
N ALA A 526 -17.31 -22.02 -16.77
CA ALA A 526 -16.69 -23.00 -15.89
C ALA A 526 -17.54 -23.22 -14.61
N THR A 527 -18.18 -24.38 -14.50
CA THR A 527 -19.04 -24.77 -13.36
C THR A 527 -18.58 -26.06 -12.70
N SER A 528 -17.32 -26.20 -12.34
CA SER A 528 -16.77 -27.46 -11.79
C SER A 528 -17.21 -27.83 -10.36
N SER A 529 -18.06 -27.00 -9.69
CA SER A 529 -18.36 -27.15 -8.25
C SER A 529 -19.83 -26.90 -7.89
N VAL A 530 -20.78 -27.12 -8.82
CA VAL A 530 -22.20 -26.82 -8.61
C VAL A 530 -23.02 -28.12 -8.68
N ASP A 531 -24.04 -28.24 -7.81
CA ASP A 531 -24.95 -29.38 -7.85
C ASP A 531 -25.82 -29.40 -9.13
N THR A 532 -26.23 -30.58 -9.57
CA THR A 532 -26.95 -30.79 -10.83
C THR A 532 -28.25 -29.98 -10.97
N ARG A 533 -28.97 -29.73 -9.86
CA ARG A 533 -30.20 -28.97 -9.90
C ARG A 533 -29.96 -27.48 -10.18
N THR A 534 -28.98 -26.92 -9.47
CA THR A 534 -28.55 -25.51 -9.66
C THR A 534 -27.92 -25.35 -11.05
N GLU A 535 -27.19 -26.36 -11.53
CA GLU A 535 -26.62 -26.38 -12.88
C GLU A 535 -27.70 -26.22 -13.98
N ILE A 536 -28.79 -26.96 -13.87
CA ILE A 536 -29.94 -26.83 -14.81
C ILE A 536 -30.53 -25.41 -14.75
N GLN A 537 -30.62 -24.80 -13.56
CA GLN A 537 -31.14 -23.44 -13.43
C GLN A 537 -30.18 -22.42 -14.07
N ILE A 538 -28.87 -22.56 -13.87
CA ILE A 538 -27.85 -21.72 -14.50
C ILE A 538 -27.95 -21.83 -16.03
N GLN A 539 -28.08 -23.04 -16.59
CA GLN A 539 -28.22 -23.22 -18.03
C GLN A 539 -29.48 -22.53 -18.58
N LYS A 540 -30.61 -22.64 -17.91
CA LYS A 540 -31.84 -21.95 -18.31
C LYS A 540 -31.68 -20.43 -18.22
N ALA A 541 -31.04 -19.93 -17.18
CA ALA A 541 -30.76 -18.51 -17.01
C ALA A 541 -29.84 -17.98 -18.11
N MET A 542 -28.77 -18.73 -18.45
CA MET A 542 -27.85 -18.39 -19.54
C MET A 542 -28.58 -18.37 -20.90
N ASN A 543 -29.41 -19.37 -21.20
CA ASN A 543 -30.19 -19.41 -22.42
C ASN A 543 -31.18 -18.22 -22.51
N ASN A 544 -31.76 -17.80 -21.39
CA ASN A 544 -32.60 -16.61 -21.35
C ASN A 544 -31.78 -15.33 -21.60
N LEU A 545 -30.61 -15.22 -21.02
CA LEU A 545 -29.71 -14.09 -21.18
C LEU A 545 -29.23 -13.93 -22.63
N MET A 546 -28.96 -15.02 -23.36
CA MET A 546 -28.42 -15.00 -24.73
C MET A 546 -29.46 -14.70 -25.81
N LYS A 547 -30.75 -14.82 -25.53
CA LYS A 547 -31.80 -14.62 -26.54
C LYS A 547 -31.74 -13.26 -27.21
N GLY A 548 -31.57 -13.25 -28.54
CA GLY A 548 -31.55 -12.05 -29.36
C GLY A 548 -30.31 -11.18 -29.24
N ARG A 549 -29.26 -11.67 -28.58
CA ARG A 549 -28.00 -10.96 -28.37
C ARG A 549 -26.81 -11.70 -28.98
N THR A 550 -25.84 -10.94 -29.48
CA THR A 550 -24.58 -11.52 -29.95
C THR A 550 -23.79 -12.06 -28.71
N SER A 551 -23.47 -13.36 -28.71
CA SER A 551 -22.94 -14.00 -27.52
C SER A 551 -21.65 -14.74 -27.83
N PHE A 552 -20.57 -14.40 -27.13
CA PHE A 552 -19.29 -15.12 -27.15
C PHE A 552 -19.21 -15.99 -25.89
N VAL A 553 -19.18 -17.31 -26.06
CA VAL A 553 -19.19 -18.26 -24.95
C VAL A 553 -17.90 -19.06 -24.95
N ILE A 554 -17.09 -18.95 -23.89
CA ILE A 554 -15.98 -19.89 -23.65
C ILE A 554 -16.64 -21.16 -23.15
N ALA A 555 -16.87 -22.09 -24.08
CA ALA A 555 -17.69 -23.25 -23.81
C ALA A 555 -16.87 -24.40 -23.23
N HIS A 556 -17.32 -24.89 -22.08
CA HIS A 556 -16.83 -26.09 -21.40
C HIS A 556 -17.90 -27.20 -21.34
N ARG A 557 -19.10 -26.94 -21.84
CA ARG A 557 -20.24 -27.87 -21.84
C ARG A 557 -20.63 -28.27 -23.25
N LEU A 558 -20.96 -29.56 -23.38
CA LEU A 558 -21.38 -30.12 -24.64
C LEU A 558 -22.66 -29.47 -25.21
N SER A 559 -23.65 -29.19 -24.35
CA SER A 559 -24.90 -28.56 -24.76
C SER A 559 -24.69 -27.19 -25.40
N THR A 560 -23.89 -26.35 -24.77
CA THR A 560 -23.55 -25.00 -25.25
C THR A 560 -22.77 -25.03 -26.56
N ILE A 561 -21.84 -25.99 -26.70
CA ILE A 561 -21.07 -26.17 -27.95
C ILE A 561 -21.99 -26.60 -29.10
N ARG A 562 -22.89 -27.56 -28.84
CA ARG A 562 -23.79 -28.11 -29.87
C ARG A 562 -24.81 -27.10 -30.37
N ASP A 563 -25.31 -26.26 -29.46
CA ASP A 563 -26.38 -25.31 -29.75
C ASP A 563 -25.84 -23.98 -30.33
N ALA A 564 -24.53 -23.83 -30.50
CA ALA A 564 -23.88 -22.62 -31.04
C ALA A 564 -24.09 -22.50 -32.57
N ASP A 565 -24.35 -21.28 -33.04
CA ASP A 565 -24.44 -20.96 -34.47
C ASP A 565 -23.07 -21.09 -35.16
N VAL A 566 -21.99 -20.74 -34.43
CA VAL A 566 -20.61 -20.82 -34.90
C VAL A 566 -19.72 -21.33 -33.77
N ILE A 567 -18.91 -22.31 -34.09
CA ILE A 567 -17.87 -22.82 -33.20
C ILE A 567 -16.50 -22.36 -33.74
N LEU A 568 -15.74 -21.65 -32.93
CA LEU A 568 -14.35 -21.27 -33.18
C LEU A 568 -13.43 -22.20 -32.40
N VAL A 569 -12.71 -23.05 -33.11
CA VAL A 569 -11.80 -24.03 -32.50
C VAL A 569 -10.40 -23.43 -32.47
N MET A 570 -9.96 -23.01 -31.29
CA MET A 570 -8.64 -22.39 -31.10
C MET A 570 -7.56 -23.41 -30.80
N LYS A 571 -6.41 -23.26 -31.47
CA LYS A 571 -5.20 -24.04 -31.23
C LYS A 571 -3.96 -23.16 -31.44
N ASN A 572 -3.10 -23.06 -30.42
CA ASN A 572 -1.86 -22.29 -30.47
C ASN A 572 -2.04 -20.81 -30.88
N GLY A 573 -3.15 -20.19 -30.48
CA GLY A 573 -3.42 -18.79 -30.76
C GLY A 573 -4.08 -18.48 -32.09
N ASP A 574 -4.45 -19.49 -32.87
CA ASP A 574 -5.15 -19.36 -34.17
C ASP A 574 -6.47 -20.10 -34.18
N ILE A 575 -7.33 -19.75 -35.14
CA ILE A 575 -8.52 -20.54 -35.46
C ILE A 575 -8.09 -21.74 -36.30
N ALA A 576 -8.07 -22.92 -35.69
CA ALA A 576 -7.75 -24.15 -36.39
C ALA A 576 -8.92 -24.61 -37.28
N GLU A 577 -10.17 -24.45 -36.80
CA GLU A 577 -11.38 -24.85 -37.50
C GLU A 577 -12.52 -23.91 -37.11
N GLN A 578 -13.43 -23.68 -38.06
CA GLN A 578 -14.66 -22.90 -37.85
C GLN A 578 -15.85 -23.56 -38.57
N GLY A 579 -17.01 -23.56 -37.95
CA GLY A 579 -18.26 -24.10 -38.53
C GLY A 579 -19.27 -24.45 -37.46
N THR A 580 -20.35 -25.13 -37.87
CA THR A 580 -21.36 -25.68 -36.96
C THR A 580 -20.87 -27.00 -36.34
N HIS A 581 -21.54 -27.48 -35.30
CA HIS A 581 -21.23 -28.75 -34.64
C HIS A 581 -21.19 -29.93 -35.64
N GLU A 582 -22.21 -30.03 -36.49
CA GLU A 582 -22.34 -31.11 -37.46
C GLU A 582 -21.26 -31.05 -38.52
N GLU A 583 -20.98 -29.87 -39.09
CA GLU A 583 -19.92 -29.68 -40.08
C GLU A 583 -18.52 -30.05 -39.54
N LEU A 584 -18.22 -29.62 -38.30
CA LEU A 584 -16.93 -29.88 -37.70
C LEU A 584 -16.74 -31.35 -37.31
N LEU A 585 -17.79 -32.05 -36.88
CA LEU A 585 -17.74 -33.49 -36.65
C LEU A 585 -17.55 -34.25 -37.95
N ALA A 586 -18.26 -33.85 -39.00
CA ALA A 586 -18.15 -34.50 -40.32
C ALA A 586 -16.76 -34.35 -40.95
N LYS A 587 -16.04 -33.21 -40.64
CA LYS A 587 -14.65 -33.01 -41.08
C LYS A 587 -13.67 -33.99 -40.45
N GLY A 588 -14.00 -34.56 -39.27
CA GLY A 588 -13.10 -35.49 -38.55
C GLY A 588 -11.78 -34.85 -38.07
N GLY A 589 -11.73 -33.52 -37.98
CA GLY A 589 -10.53 -32.74 -37.67
C GLY A 589 -10.22 -32.64 -36.19
N PHE A 590 -9.57 -31.54 -35.80
CA PHE A 590 -9.16 -31.29 -34.42
C PHE A 590 -10.37 -31.16 -33.47
N TYR A 591 -11.46 -30.56 -33.94
CA TYR A 591 -12.72 -30.48 -33.17
C TYR A 591 -13.26 -31.87 -32.84
N ALA A 592 -13.36 -32.76 -33.82
CA ALA A 592 -13.85 -34.13 -33.61
C ALA A 592 -12.95 -34.90 -32.62
N GLN A 593 -11.62 -34.72 -32.69
CA GLN A 593 -10.69 -35.29 -31.69
C GLN A 593 -10.94 -34.75 -30.29
N LEU A 594 -11.09 -33.42 -30.14
CA LEU A 594 -11.36 -32.77 -28.87
C LEU A 594 -12.70 -33.25 -28.28
N TYR A 595 -13.73 -33.30 -29.11
CA TYR A 595 -15.06 -33.76 -28.75
C TYR A 595 -15.03 -35.20 -28.23
N ASN A 596 -14.48 -36.13 -29.00
CA ASN A 596 -14.40 -37.55 -28.64
C ASN A 596 -13.56 -37.78 -27.38
N SER A 597 -12.48 -37.01 -27.20
CA SER A 597 -11.63 -37.13 -25.99
C SER A 597 -12.30 -36.65 -24.71
N GLN A 598 -13.17 -35.67 -24.80
CA GLN A 598 -13.82 -35.04 -23.64
C GLN A 598 -15.19 -35.62 -23.32
N PHE A 599 -15.94 -36.06 -24.32
CA PHE A 599 -17.37 -36.34 -24.20
C PHE A 599 -17.79 -37.77 -24.56
N GLU A 600 -17.02 -38.54 -25.36
CA GLU A 600 -17.36 -39.92 -25.70
C GLU A 600 -17.01 -40.97 -24.61
N LYS A 601 -16.26 -40.62 -23.57
CA LYS A 601 -15.90 -41.56 -22.48
C LYS A 601 -16.97 -41.74 -21.41
N THR A 602 -18.20 -41.23 -21.63
CA THR A 602 -19.32 -41.32 -20.69
C THR A 602 -20.52 -42.11 -21.22
N ALA A 603 -20.31 -43.00 -22.17
CA ALA A 603 -21.29 -43.98 -22.62
C ALA A 603 -20.97 -45.41 -22.15
#